data_f52d7d761c07b9577260031d67095078
#
_entry.id   f52d7d761c07b9577260031d67095078
#
_cell.length_a   1.000
_cell.length_b   1.000
_cell.length_c   1.000
_cell.angle_alpha   90.00
_cell.angle_beta   90.00
_cell.angle_gamma   90.00
#
_symmetry.space_group_name_H-M   'P 1'
#
loop_
_entity.id
_entity.type
_entity.pdbx_description
1 polymer ?
#
loop_
_entity_poly.entity_id
_entity_poly.type
_entity_poly.pdbx_seq_one_letter_code
_entity_poly.pdbx_strand_id
1 'polypeptide(L)'
;MANDIALYLFKQGTNFKAYDYLGAHRTGEDEYTFRVWAPNANAVFLAGDFNNWLADIPMQNTDGVWSVTVKGLNLGNGERYKYIIERNGIRFFKADPYAFFSETLANTASRLYELEGFKWEDEAYLKYREENFGCLRDCYMPSVPMNIYEVHLGSWQRDADGGYLNYREL
;
A
#
# COMPACT_ATOMS: atom_id res chain seq x y z
N MET A 1 -1.71 -22.04 7.01
CA MET A 1 -0.72 -21.90 8.12
C MET A 1 -0.09 -20.50 8.17
N ALA A 2 0.57 -19.96 7.13
CA ALA A 2 1.18 -18.61 7.25
C ALA A 2 0.14 -17.47 7.46
N ASN A 3 -1.00 -17.54 6.80
CA ASN A 3 -2.08 -16.56 6.96
C ASN A 3 -2.71 -16.58 8.36
N ASP A 4 -2.74 -17.72 9.01
CA ASP A 4 -3.29 -17.84 10.37
C ASP A 4 -2.40 -17.17 11.41
N ILE A 5 -1.07 -17.25 11.22
CA ILE A 5 -0.10 -16.57 12.09
C ILE A 5 -0.19 -15.06 11.92
N ALA A 6 -0.30 -14.57 10.68
CA ALA A 6 -0.40 -13.13 10.41
C ALA A 6 -1.68 -12.52 11.02
N LEU A 7 -2.81 -13.21 10.91
CA LEU A 7 -4.06 -12.82 11.53
C LEU A 7 -3.95 -12.84 13.06
N TYR A 8 -3.38 -13.91 13.64
CA TYR A 8 -3.18 -14.00 15.08
C TYR A 8 -2.33 -12.84 15.61
N LEU A 9 -1.18 -12.57 15.00
CA LEU A 9 -0.29 -11.48 15.41
C LEU A 9 -0.97 -10.11 15.22
N PHE A 10 -1.77 -9.95 14.15
CA PHE A 10 -2.54 -8.72 13.94
C PHE A 10 -3.53 -8.49 15.07
N LYS A 11 -4.27 -9.50 15.48
CA LYS A 11 -5.22 -9.44 16.61
C LYS A 11 -4.55 -9.16 17.96
N GLN A 12 -3.30 -9.62 18.14
CA GLN A 12 -2.51 -9.31 19.32
C GLN A 12 -1.89 -7.91 19.30
N GLY A 13 -1.98 -7.18 18.18
CA GLY A 13 -1.33 -5.88 18.02
C GLY A 13 0.20 -5.96 17.88
N THR A 14 0.74 -7.13 17.57
CA THR A 14 2.18 -7.39 17.44
C THR A 14 2.65 -7.64 16.02
N ASN A 15 1.75 -7.57 15.02
CA ASN A 15 2.12 -7.65 13.63
C ASN A 15 2.58 -6.28 13.11
N PHE A 16 3.84 -5.94 13.29
CA PHE A 16 4.43 -4.69 12.81
C PHE A 16 4.53 -4.61 11.27
N LYS A 17 4.30 -5.73 10.58
CA LYS A 17 4.24 -5.82 9.11
C LYS A 17 2.84 -6.18 8.64
N ALA A 18 1.82 -5.58 9.25
CA ALA A 18 0.43 -5.84 8.87
C ALA A 18 0.14 -5.51 7.39
N TYR A 19 0.93 -4.62 6.78
CA TYR A 19 0.88 -4.29 5.36
C TYR A 19 1.30 -5.45 4.43
N ASP A 20 2.01 -6.46 4.91
CA ASP A 20 2.32 -7.69 4.16
C ASP A 20 1.13 -8.67 4.14
N TYR A 21 0.13 -8.43 5.00
CA TYR A 21 -1.04 -9.28 5.15
C TYR A 21 -2.33 -8.59 4.70
N LEU A 22 -2.59 -7.37 5.18
CA LEU A 22 -3.75 -6.56 4.80
C LEU A 22 -3.47 -5.79 3.52
N GLY A 23 -4.53 -5.40 2.80
CA GLY A 23 -4.41 -4.74 1.51
C GLY A 23 -4.64 -5.68 0.34
N ALA A 24 -4.23 -5.23 -0.83
CA ALA A 24 -4.30 -5.99 -2.08
C ALA A 24 -2.91 -6.53 -2.45
N HIS A 25 -2.80 -7.84 -2.53
CA HIS A 25 -1.55 -8.53 -2.84
C HIS A 25 -1.71 -9.47 -4.03
N ARG A 26 -0.77 -9.42 -4.95
CA ARG A 26 -0.68 -10.39 -6.03
C ARG A 26 -0.30 -11.75 -5.49
N THR A 27 -1.11 -12.76 -5.77
CA THR A 27 -0.92 -14.15 -5.31
C THR A 27 -0.69 -15.13 -6.45
N GLY A 28 -0.83 -14.68 -7.69
CA GLY A 28 -0.60 -15.47 -8.89
C GLY A 28 -0.48 -14.60 -10.13
N GLU A 29 -0.35 -15.19 -11.32
CA GLU A 29 -0.13 -14.49 -12.58
C GLU A 29 -1.26 -13.50 -12.91
N ASP A 30 -2.51 -13.90 -12.71
CA ASP A 30 -3.72 -13.08 -12.87
C ASP A 30 -4.62 -13.27 -11.65
N GLU A 31 -4.01 -13.15 -10.46
CA GLU A 31 -4.69 -13.42 -9.20
C GLU A 31 -4.24 -12.44 -8.12
N TYR A 32 -5.22 -11.81 -7.47
CA TYR A 32 -5.00 -10.93 -6.33
C TYR A 32 -5.85 -11.35 -5.14
N THR A 33 -5.27 -11.28 -3.96
CA THR A 33 -5.97 -11.45 -2.68
C THR A 33 -6.10 -10.11 -2.00
N PHE A 34 -7.34 -9.75 -1.68
CA PHE A 34 -7.69 -8.51 -0.97
C PHE A 34 -8.07 -8.85 0.46
N ARG A 35 -7.56 -8.08 1.43
CA ARG A 35 -7.89 -8.23 2.85
C ARG A 35 -8.10 -6.88 3.52
N VAL A 36 -9.21 -6.76 4.26
CA VAL A 36 -9.51 -5.56 5.02
C VAL A 36 -10.05 -5.91 6.41
N TRP A 37 -9.62 -5.17 7.40
CA TRP A 37 -10.16 -5.31 8.75
C TRP A 37 -11.41 -4.46 8.91
N ALA A 38 -12.56 -5.10 9.08
CA ALA A 38 -13.84 -4.46 9.31
C ALA A 38 -14.71 -5.30 10.28
N PRO A 39 -14.33 -5.35 11.57
CA PRO A 39 -14.93 -6.28 12.55
C PRO A 39 -16.41 -6.02 12.82
N ASN A 40 -16.88 -4.81 12.56
CA ASN A 40 -18.27 -4.42 12.80
C ASN A 40 -19.14 -4.42 11.52
N ALA A 41 -18.62 -4.90 10.40
CA ALA A 41 -19.36 -5.00 9.15
C ALA A 41 -20.29 -6.23 9.17
N ASN A 42 -21.48 -6.08 8.58
CA ASN A 42 -22.40 -7.19 8.34
C ASN A 42 -22.03 -7.94 7.06
N ALA A 43 -21.54 -7.20 6.05
CA ALA A 43 -20.99 -7.74 4.80
C ALA A 43 -19.93 -6.79 4.24
N VAL A 44 -19.01 -7.34 3.48
CA VAL A 44 -18.02 -6.56 2.72
C VAL A 44 -17.97 -7.12 1.30
N PHE A 45 -17.88 -6.22 0.32
CA PHE A 45 -17.73 -6.56 -1.08
C PHE A 45 -16.52 -5.82 -1.65
N LEU A 46 -15.86 -6.43 -2.60
CA LEU A 46 -14.85 -5.79 -3.41
C LEU A 46 -15.50 -5.17 -4.64
N ALA A 47 -15.19 -3.91 -4.94
CA ALA A 47 -15.66 -3.20 -6.12
C ALA A 47 -14.52 -2.41 -6.76
N GLY A 48 -14.52 -2.32 -8.06
CA GLY A 48 -13.50 -1.61 -8.82
C GLY A 48 -13.83 -1.48 -10.30
N ASP A 49 -12.89 -0.98 -11.08
CA ASP A 49 -13.05 -0.85 -12.53
C ASP A 49 -13.35 -2.20 -13.19
N PHE A 50 -12.81 -3.28 -12.65
CA PHE A 50 -12.94 -4.65 -13.14
C PHE A 50 -14.36 -5.23 -13.02
N ASN A 51 -15.23 -4.68 -12.18
CA ASN A 51 -16.62 -5.13 -12.02
C ASN A 51 -17.64 -3.97 -12.07
N ASN A 52 -17.29 -2.88 -12.75
CA ASN A 52 -18.14 -1.69 -12.86
C ASN A 52 -18.64 -1.14 -11.52
N TRP A 53 -17.83 -1.28 -10.46
CA TRP A 53 -18.12 -0.81 -9.11
C TRP A 53 -19.36 -1.44 -8.46
N LEU A 54 -19.73 -2.65 -8.87
CA LEU A 54 -20.86 -3.38 -8.33
C LEU A 54 -20.50 -4.13 -7.04
N ALA A 55 -21.50 -4.39 -6.18
CA ALA A 55 -21.34 -5.19 -4.97
C ALA A 55 -21.62 -6.68 -5.27
N ASP A 56 -20.95 -7.25 -6.25
CA ASP A 56 -21.14 -8.62 -6.74
C ASP A 56 -19.98 -9.57 -6.44
N ILE A 57 -18.90 -9.05 -5.81
CA ILE A 57 -17.78 -9.84 -5.31
C ILE A 57 -17.78 -9.83 -3.77
N PRO A 58 -18.51 -10.76 -3.13
CA PRO A 58 -18.57 -10.83 -1.68
C PRO A 58 -17.26 -11.33 -1.08
N MET A 59 -16.87 -10.76 0.06
CA MET A 59 -15.72 -11.17 0.82
C MET A 59 -16.11 -12.10 1.99
N GLN A 60 -15.21 -12.97 2.38
CA GLN A 60 -15.38 -13.90 3.49
C GLN A 60 -14.78 -13.33 4.77
N ASN A 61 -15.51 -13.45 5.88
CA ASN A 61 -15.06 -12.98 7.19
C ASN A 61 -14.32 -14.10 7.93
N THR A 62 -13.15 -13.77 8.43
CA THR A 62 -12.43 -14.58 9.40
C THR A 62 -11.98 -13.67 10.54
N ASP A 63 -12.65 -13.78 11.67
CA ASP A 63 -12.32 -13.02 12.88
C ASP A 63 -12.22 -11.48 12.69
N GLY A 64 -13.09 -10.91 11.87
CA GLY A 64 -13.15 -9.48 11.60
C GLY A 64 -12.27 -9.01 10.43
N VAL A 65 -11.42 -9.86 9.89
CA VAL A 65 -10.72 -9.63 8.62
C VAL A 65 -11.54 -10.26 7.50
N TRP A 66 -11.91 -9.42 6.54
CA TRP A 66 -12.61 -9.81 5.34
C TRP A 66 -11.63 -10.04 4.22
N SER A 67 -11.75 -11.14 3.50
CA SER A 67 -10.85 -11.51 2.43
C SER A 67 -11.58 -12.06 1.21
N VAL A 68 -11.00 -11.83 0.03
CA VAL A 68 -11.40 -12.46 -1.22
C VAL A 68 -10.18 -12.60 -2.11
N THR A 69 -10.11 -13.73 -2.82
CA THR A 69 -9.14 -13.92 -3.90
C THR A 69 -9.89 -13.87 -5.22
N VAL A 70 -9.42 -13.02 -6.11
CA VAL A 70 -10.02 -12.79 -7.44
C VAL A 70 -9.03 -13.20 -8.51
N LYS A 71 -9.52 -13.89 -9.52
CA LYS A 71 -8.72 -14.39 -10.63
C LYS A 71 -9.43 -14.16 -11.96
N GLY A 72 -8.64 -13.92 -13.00
CA GLY A 72 -9.19 -13.84 -14.37
C GLY A 72 -9.94 -12.53 -14.66
N LEU A 73 -9.73 -11.49 -13.85
CA LEU A 73 -10.30 -10.16 -14.08
C LEU A 73 -9.35 -9.21 -14.81
N ASN A 74 -8.26 -9.74 -15.37
CA ASN A 74 -7.23 -8.95 -16.04
C ASN A 74 -6.71 -7.81 -15.17
N LEU A 75 -6.51 -8.09 -13.87
CA LEU A 75 -6.08 -7.13 -12.89
C LEU A 75 -4.62 -6.75 -13.11
N GLY A 76 -4.34 -5.47 -13.19
CA GLY A 76 -3.00 -4.95 -13.38
C GLY A 76 -2.70 -3.71 -12.55
N ASN A 77 -1.45 -3.26 -12.61
CA ASN A 77 -1.03 -2.03 -11.94
C ASN A 77 -1.89 -0.84 -12.39
N GLY A 78 -2.42 -0.13 -11.40
CA GLY A 78 -3.23 1.06 -11.62
C GLY A 78 -4.73 0.85 -11.63
N GLU A 79 -5.23 -0.40 -11.67
CA GLU A 79 -6.66 -0.69 -11.52
C GLU A 79 -7.20 -0.13 -10.21
N ARG A 80 -8.33 0.56 -10.27
CA ARG A 80 -8.94 1.21 -9.12
C ARG A 80 -9.88 0.26 -8.41
N TYR A 81 -9.86 0.32 -7.09
CA TYR A 81 -10.77 -0.47 -6.25
C TYR A 81 -11.14 0.24 -4.96
N LYS A 82 -12.23 -0.23 -4.35
CA LYS A 82 -12.68 0.09 -2.98
C LYS A 82 -13.33 -1.12 -2.35
N TYR A 83 -13.48 -1.05 -1.05
CA TYR A 83 -14.36 -1.95 -0.32
C TYR A 83 -15.74 -1.30 -0.15
N ILE A 84 -16.80 -2.06 -0.43
CA ILE A 84 -18.16 -1.69 -0.05
C ILE A 84 -18.45 -2.37 1.29
N ILE A 85 -18.51 -1.59 2.33
CA ILE A 85 -18.78 -2.07 3.68
C ILE A 85 -20.26 -1.87 3.98
N GLU A 86 -20.95 -2.94 4.31
CA GLU A 86 -22.35 -2.90 4.72
C GLU A 86 -22.46 -3.01 6.24
N ARG A 87 -23.18 -2.07 6.85
CA ARG A 87 -23.49 -2.07 8.26
C ARG A 87 -24.90 -1.52 8.50
N ASN A 88 -25.74 -2.30 9.21
CA ASN A 88 -27.11 -1.94 9.53
C ASN A 88 -27.92 -1.54 8.28
N GLY A 89 -27.75 -2.25 7.18
CA GLY A 89 -28.44 -1.99 5.91
C GLY A 89 -27.91 -0.78 5.12
N ILE A 90 -26.88 -0.10 5.60
CA ILE A 90 -26.25 1.04 4.90
C ILE A 90 -24.92 0.58 4.30
N ARG A 91 -24.66 0.99 3.06
CA ARG A 91 -23.42 0.70 2.33
C ARG A 91 -22.52 1.91 2.23
N PHE A 92 -21.25 1.70 2.49
CA PHE A 92 -20.20 2.73 2.43
C PHE A 92 -19.08 2.27 1.51
N PHE A 93 -18.69 3.11 0.55
CA PHE A 93 -17.48 2.92 -0.21
C PHE A 93 -16.27 3.42 0.61
N LYS A 94 -15.32 2.56 0.86
CA LYS A 94 -14.10 2.86 1.61
C LYS A 94 -12.86 2.53 0.81
N ALA A 95 -11.89 3.44 0.82
CA ALA A 95 -10.55 3.16 0.33
C ALA A 95 -9.89 2.08 1.21
N ASP A 96 -8.92 1.38 0.64
CA ASP A 96 -8.10 0.44 1.37
C ASP A 96 -7.08 1.20 2.23
N PRO A 97 -7.10 1.04 3.56
CA PRO A 97 -6.13 1.71 4.43
C PRO A 97 -4.70 1.17 4.26
N TYR A 98 -4.52 0.01 3.63
CA TYR A 98 -3.23 -0.62 3.37
C TYR A 98 -2.86 -0.60 1.89
N ALA A 99 -3.51 0.22 1.07
CA ALA A 99 -3.15 0.36 -0.33
C ALA A 99 -1.75 0.97 -0.47
N PHE A 100 -0.93 0.40 -1.34
CA PHE A 100 0.39 0.95 -1.68
C PHE A 100 0.29 2.19 -2.59
N PHE A 101 -0.84 2.37 -3.25
CA PHE A 101 -1.08 3.49 -4.14
C PHE A 101 -2.55 3.94 -4.09
N SER A 102 -2.78 5.23 -4.22
CA SER A 102 -4.12 5.83 -4.23
C SER A 102 -4.28 6.82 -5.38
N GLU A 103 -5.52 7.14 -5.72
CA GLU A 103 -5.80 8.27 -6.59
C GLU A 103 -5.35 9.59 -5.93
N THR A 104 -5.09 10.58 -6.77
CA THR A 104 -4.71 11.93 -6.34
C THR A 104 -5.89 12.88 -6.45
N LEU A 105 -5.95 13.90 -5.58
CA LEU A 105 -6.91 14.99 -5.56
C LEU A 105 -8.37 14.55 -5.75
N ALA A 106 -9.34 15.10 -5.17
CA ALA A 106 -10.77 14.84 -5.29
C ALA A 106 -11.25 13.38 -5.40
N ASN A 107 -10.44 12.48 -5.93
CA ASN A 107 -10.69 11.05 -6.06
C ASN A 107 -10.22 10.30 -4.80
N THR A 108 -10.84 9.17 -4.49
CA THR A 108 -10.62 8.46 -3.22
C THR A 108 -10.50 6.94 -3.37
N ALA A 109 -10.25 6.45 -4.57
CA ALA A 109 -10.04 5.01 -4.76
C ALA A 109 -8.60 4.62 -4.47
N SER A 110 -8.43 3.41 -3.96
CA SER A 110 -7.15 2.72 -3.93
C SER A 110 -6.83 2.17 -5.31
N ARG A 111 -5.54 2.00 -5.60
CA ARG A 111 -5.09 1.45 -6.88
C ARG A 111 -4.21 0.24 -6.63
N LEU A 112 -4.33 -0.77 -7.46
CA LEU A 112 -3.41 -1.89 -7.45
C LEU A 112 -2.01 -1.40 -7.82
N TYR A 113 -1.04 -1.80 -7.05
CA TYR A 113 0.35 -1.43 -7.28
C TYR A 113 1.30 -2.50 -6.72
N GLU A 114 2.29 -2.86 -7.50
CA GLU A 114 3.33 -3.78 -7.09
C GLU A 114 4.59 -2.98 -6.75
N LEU A 115 5.10 -3.16 -5.53
CA LEU A 115 6.33 -2.51 -5.07
C LEU A 115 7.59 -3.19 -5.61
N GLU A 116 7.43 -4.41 -6.13
CA GLU A 116 8.54 -5.18 -6.67
C GLU A 116 8.96 -4.69 -8.06
N GLY A 117 10.19 -5.06 -8.46
CA GLY A 117 10.71 -4.77 -9.80
C GLY A 117 11.60 -3.54 -9.87
N PHE A 118 11.70 -2.72 -8.83
CA PHE A 118 12.70 -1.66 -8.77
C PHE A 118 14.06 -2.24 -8.35
N LYS A 119 15.05 -2.07 -9.19
CA LYS A 119 16.43 -2.45 -8.88
C LYS A 119 17.20 -1.24 -8.37
N TRP A 120 17.64 -1.32 -7.13
CA TRP A 120 18.52 -0.32 -6.55
C TRP A 120 19.92 -0.44 -7.15
N GLU A 121 20.53 0.67 -7.50
CA GLU A 121 21.90 0.75 -8.01
C GLU A 121 22.80 1.46 -6.99
N ASP A 122 22.70 1.05 -5.73
CA ASP A 122 23.33 1.69 -4.58
C ASP A 122 24.38 0.80 -3.89
N GLU A 123 24.77 -0.34 -4.50
CA GLU A 123 25.73 -1.28 -3.93
C GLU A 123 27.07 -0.61 -3.54
N ALA A 124 27.54 0.33 -4.35
CA ALA A 124 28.77 1.06 -4.06
C ALA A 124 28.65 1.92 -2.79
N TYR A 125 27.50 2.54 -2.59
CA TYR A 125 27.21 3.32 -1.38
C TYR A 125 27.05 2.43 -0.16
N LEU A 126 26.35 1.31 -0.29
CA LEU A 126 26.18 0.35 0.81
C LEU A 126 27.53 -0.23 1.24
N LYS A 127 28.39 -0.59 0.30
CA LYS A 127 29.75 -1.06 0.58
C LYS A 127 30.58 0.04 1.28
N TYR A 128 30.55 1.27 0.80
CA TYR A 128 31.21 2.40 1.44
C TYR A 128 30.72 2.60 2.89
N ARG A 129 29.43 2.49 3.13
CA ARG A 129 28.86 2.57 4.49
C ARG A 129 29.36 1.47 5.39
N GLU A 130 29.38 0.24 4.91
CA GLU A 130 29.85 -0.92 5.69
C GLU A 130 31.33 -0.77 6.06
N GLU A 131 32.18 -0.41 5.08
CA GLU A 131 33.61 -0.26 5.29
C GLU A 131 33.99 0.89 6.21
N ASN A 132 33.25 1.99 6.17
CA ASN A 132 33.62 3.20 6.91
C ASN A 132 32.84 3.37 8.23
N PHE A 133 31.67 2.75 8.36
CA PHE A 133 30.79 2.93 9.53
C PHE A 133 30.41 1.59 10.19
N GLY A 134 30.84 0.47 9.65
CA GLY A 134 30.68 -0.85 10.26
C GLY A 134 29.25 -1.38 10.34
N CYS A 135 28.33 -0.87 9.50
CA CYS A 135 26.94 -1.26 9.62
C CYS A 135 26.09 -0.99 8.38
N LEU A 136 25.34 -2.01 7.96
CA LEU A 136 24.37 -1.91 6.84
C LEU A 136 22.96 -1.52 7.27
N ARG A 137 22.56 -1.87 8.49
CA ARG A 137 21.20 -1.65 9.02
C ARG A 137 21.25 -1.22 10.47
N ASP A 138 20.27 -0.46 10.90
CA ASP A 138 20.01 -0.10 12.31
C ASP A 138 21.15 0.63 13.02
N CYS A 139 22.05 1.27 12.28
CA CYS A 139 23.09 2.06 12.88
C CYS A 139 22.67 3.48 13.11
N TYR A 140 22.59 3.80 14.35
CA TYR A 140 22.75 5.16 14.80
C TYR A 140 24.21 5.57 14.58
N MET A 141 24.47 6.53 13.71
CA MET A 141 25.83 7.03 13.41
C MET A 141 26.08 8.37 14.13
N PRO A 142 26.30 8.37 15.44
CA PRO A 142 26.37 9.60 16.22
C PRO A 142 27.68 10.38 16.01
N SER A 143 28.69 9.74 15.43
CA SER A 143 30.07 10.30 15.35
C SER A 143 30.43 10.88 13.99
N VAL A 144 29.53 10.83 13.01
CA VAL A 144 29.78 11.35 11.66
C VAL A 144 29.15 12.73 11.52
N PRO A 145 29.89 13.75 11.12
CA PRO A 145 29.32 15.05 10.81
C PRO A 145 28.25 14.95 9.74
N MET A 146 27.08 15.48 10.00
CA MET A 146 25.95 15.47 9.08
C MET A 146 25.44 16.88 8.86
N ASN A 147 25.27 17.26 7.60
CA ASN A 147 24.56 18.47 7.23
C ASN A 147 23.15 18.07 6.80
N ILE A 148 22.15 18.65 7.44
CA ILE A 148 20.74 18.43 7.10
C ILE A 148 20.22 19.72 6.46
N TYR A 149 19.73 19.59 5.23
CA TYR A 149 19.05 20.67 4.52
C TYR A 149 17.62 20.26 4.26
N GLU A 150 16.70 20.90 4.94
CA GLU A 150 15.27 20.68 4.74
C GLU A 150 14.75 21.61 3.67
N VAL A 151 14.08 21.08 2.67
CA VAL A 151 13.50 21.85 1.58
C VAL A 151 12.09 21.39 1.26
N HIS A 152 11.18 22.34 1.13
CA HIS A 152 9.83 22.09 0.62
C HIS A 152 9.84 22.25 -0.89
N LEU A 153 9.96 21.13 -1.63
CA LEU A 153 10.15 21.11 -3.08
C LEU A 153 9.04 21.86 -3.84
N GLY A 154 7.79 21.77 -3.40
CA GLY A 154 6.69 22.47 -4.02
C GLY A 154 6.75 24.00 -3.96
N SER A 155 7.61 24.56 -3.09
CA SER A 155 7.82 26.01 -2.98
C SER A 155 9.28 26.43 -3.25
N TRP A 156 10.16 25.48 -3.53
CA TRP A 156 11.58 25.73 -3.75
C TRP A 156 11.83 26.58 -4.99
N GLN A 157 11.25 26.17 -6.10
CA GLN A 157 11.38 26.86 -7.39
C GLN A 157 10.12 26.67 -8.22
N ARG A 158 9.88 27.61 -9.11
CA ARG A 158 8.82 27.54 -10.11
C ARG A 158 9.43 27.53 -11.50
N ASP A 159 8.67 27.02 -12.46
CA ASP A 159 9.00 27.19 -13.88
C ASP A 159 8.80 28.63 -14.34
N ALA A 160 9.13 28.91 -15.61
CA ALA A 160 9.02 30.24 -16.20
C ALA A 160 7.57 30.80 -16.24
N ASP A 161 6.58 29.92 -16.22
CA ASP A 161 5.16 30.26 -16.27
C ASP A 161 4.51 30.27 -14.87
N GLY A 162 5.31 30.05 -13.80
CA GLY A 162 4.87 30.03 -12.41
C GLY A 162 4.28 28.68 -11.96
N GLY A 163 4.36 27.65 -12.79
CA GLY A 163 3.96 26.27 -12.48
C GLY A 163 4.88 25.56 -11.48
N TYR A 164 4.48 24.37 -11.06
CA TYR A 164 5.29 23.52 -10.20
C TYR A 164 6.24 22.65 -11.03
N LEU A 165 7.49 22.60 -10.61
CA LEU A 165 8.48 21.66 -11.16
C LEU A 165 8.22 20.23 -10.68
N ASN A 166 8.49 19.26 -11.52
CA ASN A 166 8.51 17.86 -11.12
C ASN A 166 9.88 17.48 -10.54
N TYR A 167 10.01 16.28 -9.95
CA TYR A 167 11.25 15.83 -9.29
C TYR A 167 12.50 15.72 -10.19
N ARG A 168 12.35 15.77 -11.51
CA ARG A 168 13.48 15.76 -12.45
C ARG A 168 13.91 17.15 -12.87
N GLU A 169 13.04 18.12 -12.70
CA GLU A 169 13.27 19.52 -13.07
C GLU A 169 13.83 20.34 -11.89
N LEU A 170 13.69 19.79 -10.68
CA LEU A 170 14.26 20.32 -9.44
C LEU A 170 15.73 19.92 -9.29
#